data_e58bfb07c5012de21ac56534bfa2dcaf
#
_entry.id   e58bfb07c5012de21ac56534bfa2dcaf
#
_cell.length_a   1.000
_cell.length_b   1.000
_cell.length_c   1.000
_cell.angle_alpha   90.00
_cell.angle_beta   90.00
_cell.angle_gamma   90.00
#
_symmetry.space_group_name_H-M   'P 1'
#
loop_
_entity.id
_entity.type
_entity.pdbx_description
1 polymer ?
#
loop_
_entity_poly.entity_id
_entity_poly.type
_entity_poly.pdbx_seq_one_letter_code
_entity_poly.pdbx_strand_id
1 'polypeptide(L)' 'MDENEYKMILGVYQKKTHEMLAQIIALETRVLGLNNVIEQLSTKVTDQENLLIQLKSKKKPKNITQDSEDF' A
#
# COMPACT_ATOMS: atom_id res chain seq x y z
N MET A 1 44.87 -14.21 -16.30
CA MET A 1 43.88 -13.36 -16.99
C MET A 1 44.58 -12.15 -17.60
N ASP A 2 44.40 -11.93 -18.89
CA ASP A 2 45.05 -10.77 -19.49
C ASP A 2 44.23 -9.50 -19.28
N GLU A 3 44.80 -8.39 -19.68
CA GLU A 3 44.19 -7.09 -19.45
C GLU A 3 42.85 -6.95 -20.16
N ASN A 4 42.76 -7.49 -21.38
CA ASN A 4 41.52 -7.40 -22.13
C ASN A 4 40.40 -8.17 -21.50
N GLU A 5 40.69 -9.38 -21.01
CA GLU A 5 39.70 -10.15 -20.30
C GLU A 5 39.23 -9.45 -19.02
N TYR A 6 40.19 -8.86 -18.31
CA TYR A 6 39.87 -8.14 -17.09
C TYR A 6 38.93 -6.97 -17.39
N LYS A 7 39.23 -6.22 -18.46
CA LYS A 7 38.37 -5.10 -18.85
C LYS A 7 36.98 -5.55 -19.26
N MET A 8 36.90 -6.68 -19.95
CA MET A 8 35.61 -7.21 -20.35
C MET A 8 34.79 -7.61 -19.15
N ILE A 9 35.41 -8.29 -18.18
CA ILE A 9 34.73 -8.68 -16.96
C ILE A 9 34.25 -7.46 -16.21
N LEU A 10 35.10 -6.45 -16.12
CA LEU A 10 34.73 -5.21 -15.43
C LEU A 10 33.55 -4.54 -16.12
N GLY A 11 33.55 -4.52 -17.45
CA GLY A 11 32.45 -3.96 -18.20
C GLY A 11 31.14 -4.68 -17.98
N VAL A 12 31.20 -6.01 -17.99
CA VAL A 12 30.00 -6.81 -17.71
C VAL A 12 29.50 -6.57 -16.30
N TYR A 13 30.43 -6.51 -15.35
CA TYR A 13 30.10 -6.24 -13.96
C TYR A 13 29.37 -4.92 -13.81
N GLN A 14 29.90 -3.87 -14.43
CA GLN A 14 29.29 -2.54 -14.38
C GLN A 14 27.90 -2.54 -14.99
N LYS A 15 27.77 -3.18 -16.15
CA LYS A 15 26.48 -3.25 -16.82
C LYS A 15 25.45 -3.97 -15.97
N LYS A 16 25.82 -5.10 -15.41
CA LYS A 16 24.92 -5.88 -14.56
C LYS A 16 24.54 -5.09 -13.31
N THR A 17 25.51 -4.42 -12.72
CA THR A 17 25.27 -3.62 -11.53
C THR A 17 24.26 -2.51 -11.82
N HIS A 18 24.41 -1.82 -12.96
CA HIS A 18 23.47 -0.79 -13.36
C HIS A 18 22.06 -1.34 -13.56
N GLU A 19 21.97 -2.47 -14.25
CA GLU A 19 20.67 -3.11 -14.51
C GLU A 19 19.97 -3.49 -13.22
N MET A 20 20.73 -4.11 -12.31
CA MET A 20 20.18 -4.55 -11.04
C MET A 20 19.75 -3.35 -10.19
N LEU A 21 20.55 -2.31 -10.20
CA LEU A 21 20.23 -1.10 -9.46
C LEU A 21 18.95 -0.46 -10.00
N ALA A 22 18.81 -0.41 -11.32
CA ALA A 22 17.60 0.11 -11.95
C ALA A 22 16.37 -0.70 -11.53
N GLN A 23 16.50 -2.03 -11.47
CA GLN A 23 15.41 -2.89 -11.05
C GLN A 23 15.06 -2.66 -9.59
N ILE A 24 16.06 -2.49 -8.74
CA ILE A 24 15.83 -2.23 -7.32
C ILE A 24 15.08 -0.92 -7.15
N ILE A 25 15.49 0.12 -7.86
CA ILE A 25 14.83 1.41 -7.79
C ILE A 25 13.37 1.30 -8.24
N ALA A 26 13.14 0.58 -9.33
CA ALA A 26 11.78 0.39 -9.85
C ALA A 26 10.90 -0.34 -8.83
N LEU A 27 11.46 -1.38 -8.20
CA LEU A 27 10.72 -2.15 -7.21
C LEU A 27 10.43 -1.33 -5.95
N GLU A 28 11.41 -0.58 -5.49
CA GLU A 28 11.22 0.29 -4.34
C GLU A 28 10.15 1.35 -4.60
N THR A 29 10.16 1.90 -5.82
CA THR A 29 9.14 2.86 -6.20
C THR A 29 7.75 2.24 -6.18
N ARG A 30 7.63 1.00 -6.67
CA ARG A 30 6.36 0.29 -6.62
C ARG A 30 5.90 0.05 -5.20
N VAL A 31 6.83 -0.34 -4.33
CA VAL A 31 6.50 -0.59 -2.93
C VAL A 31 5.98 0.69 -2.28
N LEU A 32 6.63 1.82 -2.54
CA LEU A 32 6.17 3.10 -2.02
C LEU A 32 4.78 3.44 -2.52
N GLY A 33 4.53 3.20 -3.81
CA GLY A 33 3.21 3.44 -4.38
C GLY A 33 2.14 2.57 -3.76
N LEU A 34 2.46 1.29 -3.58
CA LEU A 34 1.53 0.35 -2.96
C LEU A 34 1.24 0.73 -1.51
N ASN A 35 2.25 1.15 -0.78
CA ASN A 35 2.05 1.59 0.60
C ASN A 35 1.14 2.81 0.67
N ASN A 36 1.27 3.73 -0.29
CA ASN A 36 0.36 4.87 -0.39
C ASN A 36 -1.08 4.42 -0.60
N VAL A 37 -1.28 3.46 -1.50
CA VAL A 37 -2.62 2.92 -1.77
C VAL A 37 -3.18 2.26 -0.52
N ILE A 38 -2.36 1.51 0.19
CA ILE A 38 -2.79 0.86 1.43
C ILE A 38 -3.23 1.90 2.46
N GLU A 39 -2.47 2.98 2.61
CA GLU A 39 -2.84 4.06 3.53
C GLU A 39 -4.18 4.69 3.15
N GLN A 40 -4.36 4.96 1.86
CA GLN A 40 -5.60 5.57 1.39
C GLN A 40 -6.79 4.64 1.62
N LEU A 41 -6.62 3.36 1.33
CA LEU A 41 -7.68 2.38 1.56
C LEU A 41 -8.00 2.24 3.04
N SER A 42 -6.98 2.23 3.87
CA SER A 42 -7.14 2.13 5.31
C SER A 42 -7.94 3.31 5.84
N THR A 43 -7.62 4.51 5.36
CA THR A 43 -8.36 5.72 5.74
C THR A 43 -9.82 5.62 5.30
N LYS A 44 -10.06 5.15 4.09
CA LYS A 44 -11.42 5.01 3.58
C LYS A 44 -12.22 4.01 4.40
N VAL A 45 -11.60 2.88 4.75
CA VAL A 45 -12.26 1.87 5.56
C VAL A 45 -12.62 2.45 6.91
N THR A 46 -11.71 3.17 7.53
CA THR A 46 -11.97 3.80 8.83
C THR A 46 -13.12 4.79 8.73
N ASP A 47 -13.12 5.62 7.70
CA ASP A 47 -14.18 6.60 7.48
C ASP A 47 -15.53 5.93 7.31
N GLN A 48 -15.56 4.86 6.53
CA GLN A 48 -16.80 4.11 6.31
C GLN A 48 -17.29 3.45 7.59
N GLU A 49 -16.38 2.91 8.37
CA GLU A 49 -16.74 2.32 9.67
C GLU A 49 -17.34 3.37 10.59
N ASN A 50 -16.73 4.54 10.65
CA ASN A 50 -17.25 5.62 11.47
C ASN A 50 -18.63 6.05 11.00
N LEU A 51 -18.82 6.14 9.69
CA LEU A 51 -20.11 6.49 9.13
C LEU A 51 -21.18 5.47 9.49
N LEU A 52 -20.84 4.19 9.40
CA LEU A 52 -21.76 3.14 9.77
C LEU A 52 -22.15 3.22 11.24
N ILE A 53 -21.19 3.50 12.09
CA ILE A 53 -21.45 3.67 13.52
C ILE A 53 -22.42 4.82 13.75
N GLN A 54 -22.20 5.95 13.06
CA GLN A 54 -23.08 7.10 13.18
C GLN A 54 -24.49 6.78 12.72
N LEU A 55 -24.62 6.08 11.62
CA LEU A 55 -25.92 5.69 11.11
C LEU A 55 -26.65 4.77 12.06
N LYS A 56 -25.94 3.82 12.64
CA LYS A 56 -26.53 2.90 13.61
C LYS A 56 -26.98 3.64 14.86
N SER A 57 -26.18 4.58 15.32
CA SER A 57 -26.52 5.38 16.49
C SER A 57 -27.79 6.18 16.26
N LYS A 58 -27.93 6.75 15.08
CA LYS A 58 -29.11 7.55 14.76
C LYS A 58 -30.37 6.71 14.71
N LYS A 59 -30.27 5.49 14.27
CA LYS A 59 -31.44 4.62 14.15
C LYS A 59 -31.88 4.05 15.51
N LYS A 60 -30.95 3.81 16.39
CA LYS A 60 -31.25 3.19 17.67
C LYS A 60 -32.31 3.89 18.50
N PRO A 61 -32.24 5.19 18.70
CA PRO A 61 -33.20 5.87 19.58
C PRO A 61 -34.62 5.78 19.11
N LYS A 62 -34.85 5.54 17.91
CA LYS A 62 -36.19 5.49 17.34
C LYS A 62 -36.92 4.22 17.67
N ASN A 63 -36.30 3.29 18.07
CA ASN A 63 -36.91 2.05 18.45
C ASN A 63 -37.34 2.01 19.81
N ILE A 64 -37.42 2.36 20.05
CA ILE A 64 -37.52 2.24 21.09
C ILE A 64 -38.27 2.23 21.58
N THR A 65 -38.33 2.41 21.09
CA THR A 65 -38.73 2.39 21.70
C THR A 65 -39.23 1.98 21.65
N GLN A 66 -39.19 2.08 21.00
CA GLN A 66 -39.32 1.58 21.12
C GLN A 66 -39.31 1.02 21.09
N ASP A 67 -39.61 1.06 20.75
CA ASP A 67 -39.51 0.35 21.03
C ASP A 67 -39.50 -0.13 21.09
N SER A 68 -39.74 -0.08 21.15
CA SER A 68 -39.61 -0.62 21.50
C SER A 68 -39.64 -1.16 21.31
N GLU A 69 -39.75 -1.13 20.96
CA GLU A 69 -39.57 -1.73 20.92
C GLU A 69 -39.46 -2.24 20.68
N ASP A 70 -39.79 -2.08 20.45
CA ASP A 70 -39.45 -2.61 20.34
C ASP A 70 -39.26 -3.18 20.28
N PHE A 71 -39.25 -3.14 20.27
CA PHE A 71 -38.62 -3.59 20.38
C PHE A 71 -38.69 -4.17 20.40
#